data_24c820911384ceab1e55201fdb4e734e
#
_entry.id   24c820911384ceab1e55201fdb4e734e
#
_cell.length_a   1.000
_cell.length_b   1.000
_cell.length_c   1.000
_cell.angle_alpha   90.00
_cell.angle_beta   90.00
_cell.angle_gamma   90.00
#
_symmetry.space_group_name_H-M   'P 1'
#
loop_
_entity.id
_entity.type
_entity.pdbx_description
1 polymer ?
#
loop_
_entity_poly.entity_id
_entity_poly.type
_entity_poly.pdbx_seq_one_letter_code
_entity_poly.pdbx_strand_id
1 'polypeptide(L)'
;MDLSIRGLMCTAVLGIALGATFALAAERSPSEAPDTKIAVVPEPTESPRYLKDEQQVTSGSVTVAGRAMSYQAEAGILVVHVKDPLDDDPPLPKEDRQGPPPPQPPEVGMSYVAYFKGDKEDGHRPITFIYNGGPGSSTVWLHMGAFGPKRVVTADDTHSPAAPYRLIDNEFTLLDASDLVFIDAPGTGFGHLRGADKEKAFFGVDQDAHAFANFIVEFLSKHNRWNSPKYLFGESYGTTRSAALAYILENEKSLDLNGVILLSQVLNFDDGVDGPQFNPGVDLPYSLALPTYAATAWYHHKLPNQPAALEPLLHEVEAFAMSDYLQALAAGSTLSPERKTEIATKLHNYTGLPVDYIERANLRVNGGEFEKTLLGAEITTGRLDTRFAGPTIDPMSKEADYDPQSAAISSAYVSAFNDYVRTTLKFGQKKIYKAEYFDAGKNWDATHQPPGAPGKGSPVNVMPDLAAAMKQNPNLKVQLNGGYYDLATPYFAAEYELRQLPIQSTLEGNIEMHFYTSGHMVYAHEPDLKALHANVAAFIERTRNSAGK
;
A
#
# COMPACT_ATOMS: atom_id res chain seq x y z
N MET A 1 -24.70 -31.84 7.62
CA MET A 1 -24.62 -30.79 8.66
C MET A 1 -23.59 -29.79 8.19
N ASP A 2 -24.08 -28.81 7.42
CA ASP A 2 -23.24 -27.74 6.85
C ASP A 2 -22.97 -26.67 7.92
N LEU A 3 -21.73 -26.49 8.28
CA LEU A 3 -21.27 -25.33 9.03
C LEU A 3 -20.40 -24.49 8.09
N SER A 4 -21.00 -23.51 7.44
CA SER A 4 -20.28 -22.45 6.75
C SER A 4 -19.67 -21.49 7.79
N ILE A 5 -18.37 -21.60 8.00
CA ILE A 5 -17.60 -20.61 8.77
C ILE A 5 -17.38 -19.40 7.86
N ARG A 6 -18.12 -18.33 8.08
CA ARG A 6 -17.85 -17.02 7.48
C ARG A 6 -16.69 -16.38 8.23
N GLY A 7 -15.53 -16.32 7.58
CA GLY A 7 -14.41 -15.53 8.04
C GLY A 7 -14.77 -14.03 8.03
N LEU A 8 -14.74 -13.41 9.20
CA LEU A 8 -14.95 -11.97 9.37
C LEU A 8 -13.59 -11.28 9.21
N MET A 9 -13.34 -10.68 8.04
CA MET A 9 -12.25 -9.72 7.91
C MET A 9 -12.65 -8.45 8.67
N CYS A 10 -11.89 -8.07 9.70
CA CYS A 10 -12.00 -6.76 10.32
C CYS A 10 -11.39 -5.71 9.38
N THR A 11 -12.21 -5.17 8.48
CA THR A 11 -11.94 -3.90 7.85
C THR A 11 -12.38 -2.81 8.82
N ALA A 12 -11.47 -1.94 9.25
CA ALA A 12 -11.82 -0.70 9.92
C ALA A 12 -12.56 0.20 8.90
N VAL A 13 -13.88 0.07 8.84
CA VAL A 13 -14.74 0.92 8.03
C VAL A 13 -15.08 2.16 8.85
N LEU A 14 -14.59 3.29 8.41
CA LEU A 14 -15.08 4.61 8.86
C LEU A 14 -16.52 4.79 8.36
N GLY A 15 -17.51 4.41 9.17
CA GLY A 15 -18.92 4.66 8.92
C GLY A 15 -19.32 6.04 9.39
N ILE A 16 -19.43 7.01 8.47
CA ILE A 16 -20.12 8.28 8.75
C ILE A 16 -21.62 8.01 8.70
N ALA A 17 -22.28 7.90 9.84
CA ALA A 17 -23.72 7.90 9.96
C ALA A 17 -24.23 9.36 10.00
N LEU A 18 -24.79 9.85 8.88
CA LEU A 18 -25.61 11.05 8.90
C LEU A 18 -27.00 10.72 9.45
N GLY A 19 -27.26 11.19 10.64
CA GLY A 19 -28.61 11.18 11.22
C GLY A 19 -29.52 12.20 10.53
N ALA A 20 -30.52 11.74 9.82
CA ALA A 20 -31.59 12.56 9.27
C ALA A 20 -32.72 12.70 10.29
N THR A 21 -32.89 13.90 10.82
CA THR A 21 -34.09 14.30 11.59
C THR A 21 -35.27 14.49 10.65
N PHE A 22 -36.34 13.70 10.84
CA PHE A 22 -37.62 13.91 10.19
C PHE A 22 -38.36 15.07 10.85
N ALA A 23 -38.64 16.15 10.08
CA ALA A 23 -39.60 17.14 10.42
C ALA A 23 -40.89 16.86 9.64
N LEU A 24 -42.02 16.67 10.36
CA LEU A 24 -43.37 16.63 9.78
C LEU A 24 -43.72 18.01 9.20
N ALA A 25 -44.08 18.06 7.92
CA ALA A 25 -44.70 19.21 7.34
C ALA A 25 -46.07 18.82 6.76
N ALA A 26 -47.05 19.63 7.06
CA ALA A 26 -48.47 19.46 6.79
C ALA A 26 -48.82 19.57 5.29
N GLU A 27 -49.90 18.84 4.93
CA GLU A 27 -50.53 18.83 3.62
C GLU A 27 -51.04 20.23 3.18
N ARG A 28 -50.73 20.60 1.94
CA ARG A 28 -51.46 21.63 1.17
C ARG A 28 -51.79 21.08 -0.22
N SER A 29 -53.05 21.24 -0.59
CA SER A 29 -53.67 20.85 -1.85
C SER A 29 -53.04 21.51 -3.09
N PRO A 30 -53.24 20.94 -4.30
CA PRO A 30 -52.48 21.30 -5.50
C PRO A 30 -53.09 22.52 -6.20
N SER A 31 -52.23 23.44 -6.64
CA SER A 31 -52.55 24.45 -7.65
C SER A 31 -51.84 24.05 -8.95
N GLU A 32 -52.58 24.15 -10.05
CA GLU A 32 -52.14 23.88 -11.42
C GLU A 32 -50.85 24.63 -11.76
N ALA A 33 -49.88 23.92 -12.29
CA ALA A 33 -48.63 24.47 -12.86
C ALA A 33 -48.68 24.37 -14.40
N PRO A 34 -48.12 25.36 -15.13
CA PRO A 34 -48.18 25.40 -16.59
C PRO A 34 -47.30 24.37 -17.25
N ASP A 35 -47.75 23.87 -18.40
CA ASP A 35 -47.06 22.93 -19.29
C ASP A 35 -45.61 23.37 -19.62
N THR A 36 -44.66 22.81 -18.94
CA THR A 36 -43.26 22.93 -19.30
C THR A 36 -42.91 21.74 -20.18
N LYS A 37 -42.66 21.99 -21.46
CA LYS A 37 -42.10 21.00 -22.38
C LYS A 37 -40.79 20.47 -21.79
N ILE A 38 -40.82 19.21 -21.31
CA ILE A 38 -39.64 18.48 -20.88
C ILE A 38 -38.75 18.34 -22.12
N ALA A 39 -37.59 18.99 -22.09
CA ALA A 39 -36.56 18.75 -23.08
C ALA A 39 -36.19 17.26 -23.00
N VAL A 40 -36.34 16.54 -24.10
CA VAL A 40 -35.90 15.16 -24.24
C VAL A 40 -34.38 15.17 -24.00
N VAL A 41 -33.97 14.67 -22.85
CA VAL A 41 -32.57 14.37 -22.59
C VAL A 41 -32.20 13.31 -23.61
N PRO A 42 -31.14 13.51 -24.44
CA PRO A 42 -30.70 12.48 -25.36
C PRO A 42 -30.42 11.21 -24.57
N GLU A 43 -30.93 10.08 -25.05
CA GLU A 43 -30.59 8.76 -24.48
C GLU A 43 -29.07 8.65 -24.34
N PRO A 44 -28.57 8.09 -23.23
CA PRO A 44 -27.14 7.89 -23.07
C PRO A 44 -26.65 7.10 -24.28
N THR A 45 -25.72 7.66 -25.04
CA THR A 45 -24.97 6.93 -26.05
C THR A 45 -24.50 5.62 -25.43
N GLU A 46 -24.82 4.48 -26.03
CA GLU A 46 -24.40 3.16 -25.55
C GLU A 46 -22.93 3.26 -25.13
N SER A 47 -22.66 2.92 -23.88
CA SER A 47 -21.28 2.88 -23.38
C SER A 47 -20.44 1.99 -24.30
N PRO A 48 -19.22 2.40 -24.69
CA PRO A 48 -18.40 1.59 -25.58
C PRO A 48 -18.34 0.15 -25.08
N ARG A 49 -18.48 -0.82 -25.98
CA ARG A 49 -18.54 -2.24 -25.62
C ARG A 49 -17.25 -2.71 -24.95
N TYR A 50 -16.10 -2.11 -25.31
CA TYR A 50 -14.77 -2.41 -24.77
C TYR A 50 -14.13 -1.15 -24.21
N LEU A 51 -13.23 -1.32 -23.22
CA LEU A 51 -12.34 -0.26 -22.79
C LEU A 51 -11.34 0.06 -23.92
N LYS A 52 -10.71 1.21 -23.84
CA LYS A 52 -9.68 1.64 -24.80
C LYS A 52 -8.54 2.28 -24.04
N ASP A 53 -7.35 2.08 -24.57
CA ASP A 53 -6.18 2.84 -24.16
C ASP A 53 -6.41 4.34 -24.33
N GLU A 54 -5.95 5.10 -23.37
CA GLU A 54 -5.94 6.55 -23.43
C GLU A 54 -4.55 7.05 -23.05
N GLN A 55 -4.09 8.11 -23.67
CA GLN A 55 -2.76 8.65 -23.43
C GLN A 55 -2.73 10.16 -23.68
N GLN A 56 -2.04 10.88 -22.84
CA GLN A 56 -1.70 12.29 -22.99
C GLN A 56 -0.24 12.48 -22.64
N VAL A 57 0.53 13.03 -23.57
CA VAL A 57 1.94 13.35 -23.37
C VAL A 57 2.11 14.85 -23.13
N THR A 58 2.92 15.19 -22.16
CA THR A 58 3.33 16.58 -21.85
C THR A 58 4.83 16.61 -21.55
N SER A 59 5.43 17.79 -21.54
CA SER A 59 6.84 17.98 -21.18
C SER A 59 6.95 18.87 -19.94
N GLY A 60 8.00 18.63 -19.15
CA GLY A 60 8.28 19.41 -17.96
C GLY A 60 9.76 19.43 -17.60
N SER A 61 10.06 20.11 -16.52
CA SER A 61 11.39 20.09 -15.92
C SER A 61 11.30 20.10 -14.40
N VAL A 62 12.33 19.56 -13.77
CA VAL A 62 12.50 19.57 -12.32
C VAL A 62 13.96 19.85 -11.99
N THR A 63 14.23 20.53 -10.87
CA THR A 63 15.59 20.80 -10.42
C THR A 63 16.00 19.76 -9.38
N VAL A 64 17.04 18.98 -9.67
CA VAL A 64 17.63 17.98 -8.76
C VAL A 64 19.08 18.35 -8.51
N ALA A 65 19.48 18.45 -7.26
CA ALA A 65 20.84 18.85 -6.84
C ALA A 65 21.35 20.13 -7.56
N GLY A 66 20.46 21.12 -7.74
CA GLY A 66 20.77 22.39 -8.39
C GLY A 66 20.86 22.34 -9.93
N ARG A 67 20.54 21.21 -10.57
CA ARG A 67 20.57 21.05 -12.03
C ARG A 67 19.16 20.83 -12.56
N ALA A 68 18.79 21.61 -13.57
CA ALA A 68 17.53 21.41 -14.27
C ALA A 68 17.59 20.12 -15.12
N MET A 69 16.57 19.29 -15.00
CA MET A 69 16.39 18.04 -15.72
C MET A 69 15.05 18.08 -16.45
N SER A 70 15.08 18.04 -17.80
CA SER A 70 13.88 17.92 -18.61
C SER A 70 13.32 16.49 -18.57
N TYR A 71 12.02 16.37 -18.75
CA TYR A 71 11.34 15.09 -18.86
C TYR A 71 10.10 15.16 -19.74
N GLN A 72 9.72 14.02 -20.30
CA GLN A 72 8.38 13.77 -20.83
C GLN A 72 7.54 13.10 -19.76
N ALA A 73 6.29 13.53 -19.62
CA ALA A 73 5.30 12.89 -18.77
C ALA A 73 4.17 12.33 -19.63
N GLU A 74 3.81 11.08 -19.40
CA GLU A 74 2.71 10.39 -20.05
C GLU A 74 1.68 9.99 -18.99
N ALA A 75 0.48 10.57 -19.04
CA ALA A 75 -0.65 10.16 -18.22
C ALA A 75 -1.64 9.38 -19.09
N GLY A 76 -2.06 8.21 -18.64
CA GLY A 76 -2.88 7.35 -19.48
C GLY A 76 -3.72 6.31 -18.74
N ILE A 77 -4.42 5.52 -19.53
CA ILE A 77 -5.07 4.27 -19.14
C ILE A 77 -4.59 3.20 -20.12
N LEU A 78 -4.06 2.11 -19.59
CA LEU A 78 -3.70 0.91 -20.33
C LEU A 78 -4.74 -0.16 -20.02
N VAL A 79 -5.30 -0.78 -21.07
CA VAL A 79 -6.32 -1.83 -20.90
C VAL A 79 -5.61 -3.17 -20.76
N VAL A 80 -5.89 -3.85 -19.65
CA VAL A 80 -5.31 -5.13 -19.30
C VAL A 80 -6.39 -6.21 -19.36
N HIS A 81 -6.06 -7.34 -19.96
CA HIS A 81 -6.91 -8.50 -20.10
C HIS A 81 -6.39 -9.67 -19.24
N VAL A 82 -7.30 -10.52 -18.76
CA VAL A 82 -6.93 -11.74 -18.03
C VAL A 82 -6.23 -12.74 -18.97
N LYS A 83 -6.67 -12.77 -20.24
CA LYS A 83 -6.09 -13.57 -21.34
C LYS A 83 -5.89 -12.67 -22.54
N ASP A 84 -4.97 -13.06 -23.43
CA ASP A 84 -4.80 -12.35 -24.70
C ASP A 84 -6.12 -12.39 -25.50
N PRO A 85 -6.70 -11.24 -25.85
CA PRO A 85 -7.93 -11.20 -26.64
C PRO A 85 -7.81 -11.83 -28.02
N LEU A 86 -6.59 -11.99 -28.54
CA LEU A 86 -6.32 -12.64 -29.83
C LEU A 86 -6.39 -14.17 -29.76
N ASP A 87 -6.32 -14.73 -28.54
CA ASP A 87 -6.49 -16.17 -28.31
C ASP A 87 -7.97 -16.59 -28.29
N ASP A 88 -8.90 -15.64 -28.25
CA ASP A 88 -10.33 -15.91 -28.29
C ASP A 88 -10.80 -16.05 -29.74
N ASP A 89 -11.65 -17.06 -30.01
CA ASP A 89 -12.31 -17.20 -31.31
C ASP A 89 -13.12 -15.92 -31.63
N PRO A 90 -13.03 -15.38 -32.86
CA PRO A 90 -13.81 -14.23 -33.25
C PRO A 90 -15.30 -14.53 -33.04
N PRO A 91 -16.07 -13.58 -32.44
CA PRO A 91 -17.49 -13.81 -32.21
C PRO A 91 -18.20 -14.09 -33.51
N LEU A 92 -18.99 -15.18 -33.57
CA LEU A 92 -19.81 -15.53 -34.72
C LEU A 92 -20.61 -14.32 -35.24
N PRO A 93 -20.75 -14.15 -36.59
CA PRO A 93 -21.60 -13.12 -37.15
C PRO A 93 -23.02 -13.13 -36.54
N LYS A 94 -23.63 -11.95 -36.41
CA LYS A 94 -24.98 -11.83 -35.79
C LYS A 94 -26.02 -12.77 -36.43
N GLU A 95 -25.87 -13.05 -37.71
CA GLU A 95 -26.77 -13.89 -38.53
C GLU A 95 -26.67 -15.39 -38.16
N ASP A 96 -25.53 -15.82 -37.62
CA ASP A 96 -25.27 -17.22 -37.27
C ASP A 96 -25.46 -17.53 -35.79
N ARG A 97 -25.85 -16.56 -34.97
CA ARG A 97 -26.02 -16.72 -33.52
C ARG A 97 -27.36 -17.30 -33.15
N GLN A 98 -27.37 -18.49 -32.59
CA GLN A 98 -28.53 -19.04 -31.90
C GLN A 98 -28.44 -18.65 -30.39
N GLY A 99 -29.08 -17.53 -30.00
CA GLY A 99 -29.14 -17.09 -28.62
C GLY A 99 -28.49 -15.72 -28.35
N PRO A 100 -28.50 -15.26 -27.09
CA PRO A 100 -27.87 -14.00 -26.71
C PRO A 100 -26.35 -14.06 -26.93
N PRO A 101 -25.69 -12.91 -27.21
CA PRO A 101 -24.24 -12.89 -27.36
C PRO A 101 -23.56 -13.41 -26.08
N PRO A 102 -22.41 -14.11 -26.19
CA PRO A 102 -21.67 -14.53 -25.02
C PRO A 102 -21.31 -13.34 -24.13
N PRO A 103 -21.21 -13.54 -22.80
CA PRO A 103 -20.71 -12.52 -21.89
C PRO A 103 -19.35 -12.00 -22.36
N GLN A 104 -19.12 -10.70 -22.19
CA GLN A 104 -17.80 -10.14 -22.48
C GLN A 104 -16.76 -10.67 -21.48
N PRO A 105 -15.55 -11.04 -21.92
CA PRO A 105 -14.44 -11.33 -21.03
C PRO A 105 -14.16 -10.14 -20.08
N PRO A 106 -13.66 -10.40 -18.87
CA PRO A 106 -13.27 -9.33 -17.97
C PRO A 106 -12.04 -8.58 -18.49
N GLU A 107 -12.12 -7.26 -18.44
CA GLU A 107 -11.02 -6.34 -18.76
C GLU A 107 -10.94 -5.22 -17.72
N VAL A 108 -9.75 -4.67 -17.53
CA VAL A 108 -9.53 -3.52 -16.65
C VAL A 108 -8.67 -2.46 -17.34
N GLY A 109 -9.13 -1.21 -17.33
CA GLY A 109 -8.31 -0.07 -17.65
C GLY A 109 -7.56 0.36 -16.39
N MET A 110 -6.25 0.21 -16.35
CA MET A 110 -5.40 0.66 -15.25
C MET A 110 -4.82 2.03 -15.60
N SER A 111 -5.06 3.02 -14.75
CA SER A 111 -4.48 4.35 -14.94
C SER A 111 -3.03 4.39 -14.47
N TYR A 112 -2.24 5.23 -15.13
CA TYR A 112 -0.83 5.40 -14.81
C TYR A 112 -0.34 6.81 -15.14
N VAL A 113 0.79 7.18 -14.52
CA VAL A 113 1.60 8.32 -14.94
C VAL A 113 3.05 7.87 -15.06
N ALA A 114 3.61 8.00 -16.26
CA ALA A 114 5.01 7.69 -16.51
C ALA A 114 5.84 8.96 -16.74
N TYR A 115 7.09 8.95 -16.30
CA TYR A 115 8.05 10.02 -16.50
C TYR A 115 9.33 9.46 -17.13
N PHE A 116 9.72 10.03 -18.27
CA PHE A 116 10.92 9.66 -19.00
C PHE A 116 11.88 10.86 -19.00
N LYS A 117 13.12 10.64 -18.57
CA LYS A 117 14.14 11.69 -18.54
C LYS A 117 14.57 12.12 -19.94
N GLY A 118 14.62 13.43 -20.18
CA GLY A 118 14.99 14.01 -21.48
C GLY A 118 13.82 14.11 -22.45
N ASP A 119 14.14 14.28 -23.74
CA ASP A 119 13.16 14.50 -24.81
C ASP A 119 12.81 13.23 -25.58
N LYS A 120 13.51 12.12 -25.32
CA LYS A 120 13.31 10.81 -25.94
C LYS A 120 13.50 9.72 -24.91
N GLU A 121 12.72 8.64 -25.06
CA GLU A 121 12.90 7.43 -24.27
C GLU A 121 14.27 6.79 -24.59
N ASP A 122 15.00 6.44 -23.52
CA ASP A 122 16.24 5.67 -23.62
C ASP A 122 15.96 4.22 -23.24
N GLY A 123 15.96 3.34 -24.22
CA GLY A 123 15.67 1.90 -24.06
C GLY A 123 16.64 1.14 -23.16
N HIS A 124 17.72 1.76 -22.71
CA HIS A 124 18.71 1.15 -21.79
C HIS A 124 18.72 1.77 -20.40
N ARG A 125 17.99 2.87 -20.19
CA ARG A 125 17.87 3.50 -18.87
C ARG A 125 17.06 2.59 -17.94
N PRO A 126 17.37 2.54 -16.61
CA PRO A 126 16.52 1.84 -15.65
C PRO A 126 15.06 2.32 -15.72
N ILE A 127 14.14 1.41 -15.49
CA ILE A 127 12.70 1.70 -15.36
C ILE A 127 12.18 1.11 -14.05
N THR A 128 11.48 1.94 -13.27
CA THR A 128 10.92 1.55 -11.98
C THR A 128 9.40 1.63 -12.02
N PHE A 129 8.74 0.52 -11.75
CA PHE A 129 7.30 0.41 -11.61
C PHE A 129 6.93 0.63 -10.14
N ILE A 130 6.16 1.68 -9.86
CA ILE A 130 5.90 2.20 -8.52
C ILE A 130 4.40 2.10 -8.23
N TYR A 131 4.05 1.59 -7.06
CA TYR A 131 2.65 1.44 -6.66
C TYR A 131 2.45 1.39 -5.14
N ASN A 132 1.36 1.99 -4.68
CA ASN A 132 0.87 1.85 -3.32
C ASN A 132 0.06 0.56 -3.14
N GLY A 133 -0.32 0.26 -1.91
CA GLY A 133 -1.00 -0.97 -1.52
C GLY A 133 -2.51 -0.82 -1.32
N GLY A 134 -2.93 -0.86 -0.11
CA GLY A 134 -4.31 -0.92 0.36
C GLY A 134 -4.64 -2.32 0.92
N PRO A 135 -5.18 -3.30 0.15
CA PRO A 135 -5.52 -3.28 -1.29
C PRO A 135 -6.64 -2.28 -1.65
N GLY A 136 -6.58 -1.75 -2.87
CA GLY A 136 -7.56 -0.79 -3.37
C GLY A 136 -7.16 0.68 -3.18
N SER A 137 -5.88 0.98 -2.94
CA SER A 137 -5.33 2.35 -2.96
C SER A 137 -4.69 2.66 -4.31
N SER A 138 -4.87 3.90 -4.78
CA SER A 138 -4.14 4.43 -5.93
C SER A 138 -2.72 4.81 -5.55
N THR A 139 -1.88 5.11 -6.54
CA THR A 139 -0.47 5.46 -6.32
C THR A 139 -0.25 6.95 -6.07
N VAL A 140 -1.29 7.70 -5.72
CA VAL A 140 -1.23 9.14 -5.45
C VAL A 140 -0.25 9.51 -4.34
N TRP A 141 -0.07 8.64 -3.35
CA TRP A 141 0.78 8.88 -2.19
C TRP A 141 2.26 8.89 -2.57
N LEU A 142 2.75 7.82 -3.16
CA LEU A 142 4.13 7.73 -3.67
C LEU A 142 4.39 8.75 -4.77
N HIS A 143 3.41 9.02 -5.63
CA HIS A 143 3.55 9.96 -6.73
C HIS A 143 3.74 11.40 -6.23
N MET A 144 2.86 11.86 -5.33
CA MET A 144 2.83 13.25 -4.87
C MET A 144 3.66 13.49 -3.60
N GLY A 145 4.09 12.44 -2.93
CA GLY A 145 4.86 12.56 -1.69
C GLY A 145 6.32 12.16 -1.83
N ALA A 146 6.59 11.09 -2.60
CA ALA A 146 7.93 10.52 -2.67
C ALA A 146 8.70 10.92 -3.92
N PHE A 147 8.37 10.34 -5.08
CA PHE A 147 9.32 10.26 -6.19
C PHE A 147 8.89 10.94 -7.49
N GLY A 148 7.65 11.43 -7.60
CA GLY A 148 7.24 12.24 -8.74
C GLY A 148 8.05 13.53 -8.87
N PRO A 149 8.07 14.18 -10.06
CA PRO A 149 8.78 15.46 -10.26
C PRO A 149 8.21 16.63 -9.46
N LYS A 150 6.98 16.50 -8.98
CA LYS A 150 6.30 17.45 -8.10
C LYS A 150 5.91 16.73 -6.81
N ARG A 151 5.98 17.44 -5.68
CA ARG A 151 5.49 16.94 -4.40
C ARG A 151 4.63 17.96 -3.67
N VAL A 152 3.68 17.48 -2.90
CA VAL A 152 2.87 18.28 -2.00
C VAL A 152 3.61 18.49 -0.67
N VAL A 153 3.48 19.68 -0.10
CA VAL A 153 4.03 19.97 1.24
C VAL A 153 2.96 19.75 2.27
N THR A 154 3.23 18.89 3.23
CA THR A 154 2.36 18.58 4.37
C THR A 154 3.06 18.91 5.68
N ALA A 155 2.31 18.93 6.77
CA ALA A 155 2.89 18.96 8.11
C ALA A 155 3.56 17.60 8.40
N ASP A 156 4.54 17.60 9.29
CA ASP A 156 5.38 16.44 9.60
C ASP A 156 4.72 15.47 10.60
N ASP A 157 4.14 16.01 11.67
CA ASP A 157 3.53 15.23 12.77
C ASP A 157 2.21 15.83 13.29
N THR A 158 1.67 16.81 12.55
CA THR A 158 0.46 17.53 12.91
C THR A 158 -0.50 17.65 11.74
N HIS A 159 -1.74 18.06 12.00
CA HIS A 159 -2.75 18.21 10.96
C HIS A 159 -2.41 19.36 10.01
N SER A 160 -2.33 19.07 8.69
CA SER A 160 -2.16 20.09 7.65
C SER A 160 -3.43 20.95 7.54
N PRO A 161 -3.30 22.30 7.45
CA PRO A 161 -4.46 23.14 7.20
C PRO A 161 -5.20 22.75 5.92
N ALA A 162 -6.50 23.05 5.86
CA ALA A 162 -7.27 22.87 4.63
C ALA A 162 -6.73 23.76 3.48
N ALA A 163 -7.13 23.41 2.24
CA ALA A 163 -6.68 24.10 1.02
C ALA A 163 -6.69 25.64 1.14
N PRO A 164 -5.77 26.35 0.45
CA PRO A 164 -4.97 25.88 -0.69
C PRO A 164 -3.69 25.13 -0.28
N TYR A 165 -3.42 23.99 -0.93
CA TYR A 165 -2.22 23.21 -0.70
C TYR A 165 -1.08 23.67 -1.61
N ARG A 166 0.15 23.51 -1.13
CA ARG A 166 1.35 23.92 -1.86
C ARG A 166 1.99 22.75 -2.59
N LEU A 167 2.05 22.83 -3.90
CA LEU A 167 2.80 21.92 -4.76
C LEU A 167 4.15 22.56 -5.12
N ILE A 168 5.24 21.83 -4.99
CA ILE A 168 6.61 22.29 -5.28
C ILE A 168 7.33 21.32 -6.21
N ASP A 169 8.44 21.78 -6.78
CA ASP A 169 9.40 20.89 -7.43
C ASP A 169 9.98 19.91 -6.41
N ASN A 170 10.09 18.66 -6.80
CA ASN A 170 10.62 17.63 -5.94
C ASN A 170 12.11 17.39 -6.24
N GLU A 171 12.98 17.94 -5.44
CA GLU A 171 14.44 17.71 -5.57
C GLU A 171 14.86 16.26 -5.25
N PHE A 172 13.94 15.47 -4.64
CA PHE A 172 14.11 14.06 -4.29
C PHE A 172 13.40 13.11 -5.26
N THR A 173 13.09 13.56 -6.48
CA THR A 173 12.53 12.67 -7.50
C THR A 173 13.54 11.62 -7.93
N LEU A 174 13.13 10.34 -8.00
CA LEU A 174 13.97 9.26 -8.53
C LEU A 174 14.20 9.34 -10.05
N LEU A 175 13.68 10.36 -10.71
CA LEU A 175 13.92 10.57 -12.15
C LEU A 175 15.40 10.83 -12.47
N ASP A 176 16.23 11.14 -11.51
CA ASP A 176 17.70 11.21 -11.65
C ASP A 176 18.33 9.82 -11.87
N ALA A 177 17.79 8.76 -11.24
CA ALA A 177 18.32 7.40 -11.28
C ALA A 177 17.58 6.47 -12.27
N SER A 178 16.27 6.63 -12.46
CA SER A 178 15.39 5.74 -13.23
C SER A 178 14.31 6.54 -13.95
N ASP A 179 13.75 5.99 -15.05
CA ASP A 179 12.42 6.38 -15.51
C ASP A 179 11.38 5.78 -14.58
N LEU A 180 10.25 6.46 -14.39
CA LEU A 180 9.27 6.14 -13.36
C LEU A 180 7.92 5.85 -13.98
N VAL A 181 7.26 4.79 -13.51
CA VAL A 181 5.88 4.43 -13.91
C VAL A 181 5.04 4.24 -12.66
N PHE A 182 4.23 5.22 -12.31
CA PHE A 182 3.27 5.17 -11.20
C PHE A 182 2.00 4.50 -11.70
N ILE A 183 1.64 3.35 -11.14
CA ILE A 183 0.51 2.52 -11.59
C ILE A 183 -0.58 2.51 -10.53
N ASP A 184 -1.79 2.89 -10.92
CA ASP A 184 -2.97 2.76 -10.06
C ASP A 184 -3.53 1.32 -10.15
N ALA A 185 -3.80 0.69 -9.01
CA ALA A 185 -4.32 -0.67 -8.92
C ALA A 185 -5.70 -0.82 -9.59
N PRO A 186 -6.10 -2.04 -10.00
CA PRO A 186 -7.42 -2.29 -10.56
C PRO A 186 -8.56 -1.63 -9.79
N GLY A 187 -9.38 -0.84 -10.49
CA GLY A 187 -10.51 -0.12 -9.90
C GLY A 187 -10.19 1.25 -9.30
N THR A 188 -8.93 1.57 -9.05
CA THR A 188 -8.49 2.86 -8.49
C THR A 188 -8.12 3.88 -9.57
N GLY A 189 -7.72 5.06 -9.17
CA GLY A 189 -7.34 6.14 -10.08
C GLY A 189 -8.46 6.51 -11.04
N PHE A 190 -8.13 6.64 -12.32
CA PHE A 190 -9.10 6.79 -13.40
C PHE A 190 -9.53 5.45 -14.00
N GLY A 191 -9.15 4.34 -13.37
CA GLY A 191 -9.39 2.99 -13.84
C GLY A 191 -10.85 2.54 -13.77
N HIS A 192 -11.21 1.61 -14.66
CA HIS A 192 -12.54 1.01 -14.73
C HIS A 192 -12.44 -0.48 -15.03
N LEU A 193 -13.35 -1.28 -14.45
CA LEU A 193 -13.51 -2.70 -14.74
C LEU A 193 -14.73 -2.92 -15.63
N ARG A 194 -14.65 -3.85 -16.58
CA ARG A 194 -15.76 -4.28 -17.44
C ARG A 194 -15.76 -5.80 -17.62
N GLY A 195 -16.83 -6.30 -18.21
CA GLY A 195 -17.03 -7.72 -18.46
C GLY A 195 -17.73 -8.47 -17.36
N ALA A 196 -17.99 -9.74 -17.59
CA ALA A 196 -18.58 -10.65 -16.62
C ALA A 196 -17.55 -11.02 -15.54
N ASP A 197 -18.01 -11.18 -14.30
CA ASP A 197 -17.17 -11.59 -13.15
C ASP A 197 -15.91 -10.71 -12.97
N LYS A 198 -15.97 -9.45 -13.38
CA LYS A 198 -14.84 -8.50 -13.39
C LYS A 198 -14.19 -8.31 -12.01
N GLU A 199 -14.99 -8.26 -10.94
CA GLU A 199 -14.46 -8.16 -9.57
C GLU A 199 -13.68 -9.41 -9.21
N LYS A 200 -14.21 -10.60 -9.48
CA LYS A 200 -13.53 -11.87 -9.24
C LYS A 200 -12.26 -12.02 -10.07
N ALA A 201 -12.21 -11.42 -11.25
CA ALA A 201 -11.08 -11.50 -12.17
C ALA A 201 -9.88 -10.62 -11.75
N PHE A 202 -10.12 -9.53 -10.98
CA PHE A 202 -9.10 -8.54 -10.68
C PHE A 202 -8.94 -8.21 -9.19
N PHE A 203 -9.86 -8.66 -8.31
CA PHE A 203 -9.79 -8.40 -6.87
C PHE A 203 -9.40 -9.66 -6.11
N GLY A 204 -8.17 -9.70 -5.69
CA GLY A 204 -7.55 -10.78 -4.95
C GLY A 204 -6.03 -10.71 -5.09
N VAL A 205 -5.33 -11.45 -4.24
CA VAL A 205 -3.86 -11.40 -4.20
C VAL A 205 -3.25 -11.85 -5.54
N ASP A 206 -3.66 -13.01 -6.02
CA ASP A 206 -3.14 -13.57 -7.27
C ASP A 206 -3.63 -12.78 -8.49
N GLN A 207 -4.91 -12.38 -8.48
CA GLN A 207 -5.56 -11.64 -9.56
C GLN A 207 -4.93 -10.26 -9.77
N ASP A 208 -4.67 -9.56 -8.68
CA ASP A 208 -4.02 -8.25 -8.66
C ASP A 208 -2.57 -8.34 -9.17
N ALA A 209 -1.81 -9.32 -8.68
CA ALA A 209 -0.43 -9.55 -9.13
C ALA A 209 -0.36 -9.88 -10.64
N HIS A 210 -1.26 -10.71 -11.17
CA HIS A 210 -1.34 -11.00 -12.61
C HIS A 210 -1.75 -9.78 -13.44
N ALA A 211 -2.67 -8.93 -12.92
CA ALA A 211 -3.04 -7.69 -13.61
C ALA A 211 -1.84 -6.75 -13.75
N PHE A 212 -1.04 -6.60 -12.69
CA PHE A 212 0.19 -5.83 -12.74
C PHE A 212 1.26 -6.46 -13.66
N ALA A 213 1.39 -7.79 -13.67
CA ALA A 213 2.31 -8.48 -14.58
C ALA A 213 1.95 -8.22 -16.05
N ASN A 214 0.67 -8.34 -16.40
CA ASN A 214 0.20 -8.08 -17.75
C ASN A 214 0.37 -6.58 -18.11
N PHE A 215 0.06 -5.65 -17.19
CA PHE A 215 0.33 -4.23 -17.38
C PHE A 215 1.80 -3.98 -17.73
N ILE A 216 2.73 -4.54 -16.95
CA ILE A 216 4.18 -4.33 -17.13
C ILE A 216 4.64 -4.87 -18.50
N VAL A 217 4.20 -6.07 -18.88
CA VAL A 217 4.53 -6.68 -20.19
C VAL A 217 4.04 -5.82 -21.34
N GLU A 218 2.80 -5.36 -21.30
CA GLU A 218 2.22 -4.49 -22.32
C GLU A 218 2.91 -3.13 -22.35
N PHE A 219 3.19 -2.53 -21.20
CA PHE A 219 3.90 -1.26 -21.08
C PHE A 219 5.32 -1.35 -21.67
N LEU A 220 6.09 -2.39 -21.33
CA LEU A 220 7.44 -2.62 -21.87
C LEU A 220 7.42 -2.82 -23.39
N SER A 221 6.40 -3.50 -23.91
CA SER A 221 6.22 -3.70 -25.36
C SER A 221 5.88 -2.39 -26.05
N LYS A 222 4.93 -1.63 -25.51
CA LYS A 222 4.51 -0.32 -26.04
C LYS A 222 5.65 0.69 -26.14
N HIS A 223 6.55 0.68 -25.14
CA HIS A 223 7.65 1.64 -25.02
C HIS A 223 9.02 1.08 -25.45
N ASN A 224 9.10 -0.14 -25.99
CA ASN A 224 10.37 -0.80 -26.39
C ASN A 224 11.39 -0.87 -25.23
N ARG A 225 10.93 -1.16 -24.00
CA ARG A 225 11.76 -1.15 -22.78
C ARG A 225 12.12 -2.55 -22.27
N TRP A 226 11.98 -3.59 -23.10
CA TRP A 226 12.31 -4.97 -22.72
C TRP A 226 13.75 -5.16 -22.25
N ASN A 227 14.69 -4.41 -22.80
CA ASN A 227 16.12 -4.48 -22.46
C ASN A 227 16.55 -3.44 -21.41
N SER A 228 15.65 -2.72 -20.77
CA SER A 228 15.95 -1.82 -19.65
C SER A 228 16.19 -2.61 -18.37
N PRO A 229 17.09 -2.19 -17.47
CA PRO A 229 17.10 -2.66 -16.09
C PRO A 229 15.75 -2.34 -15.42
N LYS A 230 15.14 -3.31 -14.76
CA LYS A 230 13.77 -3.24 -14.26
C LYS A 230 13.70 -3.37 -12.74
N TYR A 231 12.90 -2.49 -12.14
CA TYR A 231 12.70 -2.43 -10.70
C TYR A 231 11.21 -2.39 -10.36
N LEU A 232 10.85 -3.07 -9.28
CA LEU A 232 9.56 -2.93 -8.61
C LEU A 232 9.73 -2.08 -7.35
N PHE A 233 8.82 -1.16 -7.11
CA PHE A 233 8.74 -0.39 -5.88
C PHE A 233 7.31 -0.46 -5.33
N GLY A 234 7.12 -1.23 -4.27
CA GLY A 234 5.84 -1.38 -3.60
C GLY A 234 5.84 -0.81 -2.20
N GLU A 235 4.72 -0.19 -1.79
CA GLU A 235 4.49 0.27 -0.43
C GLU A 235 3.31 -0.47 0.19
N SER A 236 3.42 -0.87 1.49
CA SER A 236 2.33 -1.51 2.23
C SER A 236 1.93 -2.84 1.58
N TYR A 237 0.64 -3.11 1.35
CA TYR A 237 0.18 -4.24 0.53
C TYR A 237 0.89 -4.30 -0.85
N GLY A 238 1.38 -3.17 -1.37
CA GLY A 238 2.22 -3.16 -2.57
C GLY A 238 3.49 -4.00 -2.44
N THR A 239 3.99 -4.27 -1.25
CA THR A 239 5.12 -5.18 -1.00
C THR A 239 4.71 -6.64 -1.12
N THR A 240 3.51 -6.99 -0.63
CA THR A 240 2.86 -8.30 -0.88
C THR A 240 2.72 -8.52 -2.38
N ARG A 241 2.17 -7.52 -3.10
CA ARG A 241 2.09 -7.53 -4.56
C ARG A 241 3.48 -7.71 -5.19
N SER A 242 4.50 -6.99 -4.74
CA SER A 242 5.85 -7.06 -5.31
C SER A 242 6.46 -8.45 -5.22
N ALA A 243 6.25 -9.15 -4.12
CA ALA A 243 6.76 -10.51 -3.93
C ALA A 243 6.10 -11.51 -4.90
N ALA A 244 4.76 -11.53 -4.96
CA ALA A 244 4.01 -12.38 -5.88
C ALA A 244 4.29 -11.99 -7.35
N LEU A 245 4.33 -10.69 -7.65
CA LEU A 245 4.60 -10.17 -9.00
C LEU A 245 6.02 -10.51 -9.49
N ALA A 246 7.02 -10.44 -8.62
CA ALA A 246 8.39 -10.82 -8.97
C ALA A 246 8.44 -12.29 -9.42
N TYR A 247 7.79 -13.19 -8.67
CA TYR A 247 7.70 -14.60 -9.06
C TYR A 247 6.98 -14.78 -10.39
N ILE A 248 5.84 -14.12 -10.62
CA ILE A 248 5.07 -14.20 -11.87
C ILE A 248 5.90 -13.68 -13.05
N LEU A 249 6.56 -12.53 -12.92
CA LEU A 249 7.36 -11.94 -14.00
C LEU A 249 8.52 -12.85 -14.39
N GLU A 250 9.26 -13.37 -13.44
CA GLU A 250 10.43 -14.22 -13.73
C GLU A 250 10.04 -15.63 -14.17
N ASN A 251 9.04 -16.24 -13.53
CA ASN A 251 8.67 -17.62 -13.81
C ASN A 251 7.69 -17.79 -14.99
N GLU A 252 6.68 -16.90 -15.10
CA GLU A 252 5.64 -17.04 -16.11
C GLU A 252 5.87 -16.16 -17.35
N LYS A 253 6.50 -14.99 -17.17
CA LYS A 253 6.70 -14.01 -18.25
C LYS A 253 8.13 -14.01 -18.80
N SER A 254 9.04 -14.79 -18.23
CA SER A 254 10.48 -14.84 -18.60
C SER A 254 11.12 -13.45 -18.59
N LEU A 255 10.82 -12.67 -17.56
CA LEU A 255 11.23 -11.28 -17.41
C LEU A 255 11.99 -11.12 -16.10
N ASP A 256 13.33 -11.11 -16.17
CA ASP A 256 14.19 -10.89 -15.01
C ASP A 256 14.13 -9.45 -14.50
N LEU A 257 14.12 -9.33 -13.18
CA LEU A 257 14.21 -8.07 -12.45
C LEU A 257 15.64 -7.81 -11.95
N ASN A 258 16.05 -6.54 -11.93
CA ASN A 258 17.29 -6.12 -11.30
C ASN A 258 17.12 -5.93 -9.78
N GLY A 259 15.94 -5.47 -9.35
CA GLY A 259 15.66 -5.27 -7.95
C GLY A 259 14.20 -5.13 -7.59
N VAL A 260 13.91 -5.47 -6.33
CA VAL A 260 12.61 -5.27 -5.67
C VAL A 260 12.84 -4.37 -4.46
N ILE A 261 12.13 -3.25 -4.41
CA ILE A 261 12.21 -2.26 -3.34
C ILE A 261 10.89 -2.31 -2.57
N LEU A 262 11.00 -2.61 -1.29
CA LEU A 262 9.89 -2.80 -0.37
C LEU A 262 9.87 -1.64 0.62
N LEU A 263 8.77 -0.89 0.65
CA LEU A 263 8.57 0.20 1.61
C LEU A 263 7.42 -0.17 2.54
N SER A 264 7.68 -0.13 3.85
CA SER A 264 6.67 -0.43 4.87
C SER A 264 6.02 -1.79 4.62
N GLN A 265 6.86 -2.83 4.70
CA GLN A 265 6.63 -4.18 4.19
C GLN A 265 5.64 -4.99 5.01
N VAL A 266 4.82 -5.77 4.32
CA VAL A 266 4.09 -6.94 4.85
C VAL A 266 4.14 -8.07 3.81
N LEU A 267 4.76 -9.20 4.14
CA LEU A 267 4.81 -10.41 3.31
C LEU A 267 3.99 -11.56 3.91
N ASN A 268 3.83 -11.55 5.24
CA ASN A 268 3.06 -12.56 5.97
C ASN A 268 2.00 -11.89 6.85
N PHE A 269 0.74 -12.09 6.56
CA PHE A 269 -0.37 -11.47 7.31
C PHE A 269 -0.62 -12.11 8.68
N ASP A 270 -0.04 -13.29 8.97
CA ASP A 270 -0.04 -13.86 10.33
C ASP A 270 0.84 -13.07 11.31
N ASP A 271 1.79 -12.28 10.80
CA ASP A 271 2.70 -11.46 11.62
C ASP A 271 2.14 -10.05 11.90
N GLY A 272 0.94 -9.74 11.38
CA GLY A 272 0.30 -8.44 11.51
C GLY A 272 -0.28 -8.20 12.91
N VAL A 273 -0.15 -6.97 13.41
CA VAL A 273 -0.63 -6.54 14.73
C VAL A 273 -2.12 -6.16 14.76
N ASP A 274 -2.77 -6.14 13.60
CA ASP A 274 -4.20 -5.85 13.48
C ASP A 274 -5.03 -7.11 13.76
N GLY A 275 -5.69 -7.14 14.91
CA GLY A 275 -6.62 -8.21 15.26
C GLY A 275 -6.00 -9.59 15.59
N PRO A 276 -4.76 -9.70 16.13
CA PRO A 276 -4.15 -11.01 16.44
C PRO A 276 -4.98 -11.81 17.46
N GLN A 277 -5.82 -11.15 18.25
CA GLN A 277 -6.75 -11.81 19.18
C GLN A 277 -7.78 -12.70 18.49
N PHE A 278 -8.01 -12.56 17.18
CA PHE A 278 -8.91 -13.42 16.42
C PHE A 278 -8.25 -14.74 15.97
N ASN A 279 -6.92 -14.87 16.15
CA ASN A 279 -6.15 -16.08 15.86
C ASN A 279 -5.40 -16.57 17.13
N PRO A 280 -6.10 -17.06 18.18
CA PRO A 280 -5.50 -17.46 19.44
C PRO A 280 -4.43 -18.56 19.24
N GLY A 281 -3.26 -18.35 19.83
CA GLY A 281 -2.11 -19.26 19.71
C GLY A 281 -1.06 -18.78 18.70
N VAL A 282 -1.36 -17.75 17.90
CA VAL A 282 -0.37 -17.00 17.11
C VAL A 282 0.00 -15.75 17.91
N ASP A 283 1.07 -15.84 18.68
CA ASP A 283 1.49 -14.79 19.61
C ASP A 283 2.62 -13.90 19.07
N LEU A 284 3.23 -14.28 17.96
CA LEU A 284 4.35 -13.57 17.35
C LEU A 284 4.04 -12.10 17.02
N PRO A 285 2.85 -11.72 16.52
CA PRO A 285 2.51 -10.33 16.23
C PRO A 285 2.70 -9.38 17.41
N TYR A 286 2.37 -9.81 18.63
CA TYR A 286 2.55 -8.99 19.84
C TYR A 286 4.03 -8.71 20.14
N SER A 287 4.90 -9.71 19.89
CA SER A 287 6.34 -9.57 20.07
C SER A 287 6.94 -8.67 18.99
N LEU A 288 6.53 -8.84 17.74
CA LEU A 288 7.08 -8.08 16.61
C LEU A 288 6.64 -6.60 16.62
N ALA A 289 5.48 -6.28 17.20
CA ALA A 289 5.02 -4.90 17.36
C ALA A 289 5.67 -4.15 18.53
N LEU A 290 6.22 -4.86 19.51
CA LEU A 290 6.73 -4.27 20.75
C LEU A 290 7.80 -3.18 20.53
N PRO A 291 8.78 -3.34 19.62
CA PRO A 291 9.75 -2.28 19.33
C PRO A 291 9.10 -0.99 18.82
N THR A 292 8.06 -1.08 17.98
CA THR A 292 7.30 0.09 17.51
C THR A 292 6.51 0.74 18.66
N TYR A 293 5.93 -0.05 19.57
CA TYR A 293 5.30 0.52 20.78
C TYR A 293 6.32 1.29 21.62
N ALA A 294 7.53 0.75 21.78
CA ALA A 294 8.59 1.41 22.54
C ALA A 294 9.06 2.70 21.85
N ALA A 295 9.23 2.68 20.53
CA ALA A 295 9.54 3.88 19.75
C ALA A 295 8.47 4.97 19.96
N THR A 296 7.20 4.59 19.85
CA THR A 296 6.06 5.50 20.03
C THR A 296 6.02 6.09 21.43
N ALA A 297 6.16 5.26 22.46
CA ALA A 297 6.19 5.72 23.85
C ALA A 297 7.39 6.62 24.13
N TRP A 298 8.53 6.33 23.52
CA TRP A 298 9.73 7.18 23.57
C TRP A 298 9.46 8.56 22.95
N TYR A 299 8.88 8.60 21.75
CA TYR A 299 8.55 9.83 21.04
C TYR A 299 7.60 10.73 21.85
N HIS A 300 6.55 10.15 22.42
CA HIS A 300 5.55 10.87 23.22
C HIS A 300 5.95 11.09 24.69
N HIS A 301 7.19 10.78 25.08
CA HIS A 301 7.70 10.94 26.45
C HIS A 301 6.83 10.23 27.50
N LYS A 302 6.40 9.01 27.22
CA LYS A 302 5.56 8.18 28.10
C LYS A 302 6.34 7.11 28.86
N LEU A 303 7.63 6.93 28.56
CA LEU A 303 8.45 5.95 29.27
C LEU A 303 8.76 6.41 30.70
N PRO A 304 8.68 5.51 31.70
CA PRO A 304 9.05 5.84 33.10
C PRO A 304 10.50 6.32 33.23
N ASN A 305 11.39 5.73 32.45
CA ASN A 305 12.79 6.13 32.30
C ASN A 305 13.02 6.49 30.83
N GLN A 306 13.12 7.77 30.51
CA GLN A 306 13.29 8.26 29.16
C GLN A 306 14.76 8.13 28.71
N PRO A 307 15.13 7.16 27.83
CA PRO A 307 16.48 7.07 27.29
C PRO A 307 16.80 8.28 26.41
N ALA A 308 18.07 8.68 26.36
CA ALA A 308 18.52 9.81 25.54
C ALA A 308 18.51 9.52 24.03
N ALA A 309 18.64 8.25 23.63
CA ALA A 309 18.66 7.84 22.23
C ALA A 309 17.68 6.67 21.99
N LEU A 310 17.07 6.68 20.82
CA LEU A 310 16.07 5.68 20.42
C LEU A 310 16.70 4.32 20.08
N GLU A 311 17.73 4.27 19.23
CA GLU A 311 18.29 3.02 18.70
C GLU A 311 18.77 2.03 19.78
N PRO A 312 19.50 2.45 20.84
CA PRO A 312 19.87 1.54 21.93
C PRO A 312 18.67 0.95 22.66
N LEU A 313 17.58 1.74 22.82
CA LEU A 313 16.33 1.25 23.40
C LEU A 313 15.70 0.17 22.50
N LEU A 314 15.64 0.41 21.18
CA LEU A 314 15.05 -0.55 20.25
C LEU A 314 15.79 -1.88 20.29
N HIS A 315 17.12 -1.90 20.26
CA HIS A 315 17.90 -3.14 20.35
C HIS A 315 17.64 -3.91 21.66
N GLU A 316 17.49 -3.20 22.80
CA GLU A 316 17.12 -3.84 24.07
C GLU A 316 15.71 -4.47 23.98
N VAL A 317 14.74 -3.73 23.43
CA VAL A 317 13.36 -4.18 23.30
C VAL A 317 13.22 -5.34 22.31
N GLU A 318 13.90 -5.30 21.18
CA GLU A 318 13.97 -6.39 20.20
C GLU A 318 14.46 -7.69 20.83
N ALA A 319 15.56 -7.61 21.60
CA ALA A 319 16.09 -8.77 22.30
C ALA A 319 15.10 -9.32 23.34
N PHE A 320 14.42 -8.45 24.10
CA PHE A 320 13.38 -8.84 25.06
C PHE A 320 12.17 -9.45 24.35
N ALA A 321 11.71 -8.84 23.26
CA ALA A 321 10.56 -9.28 22.46
C ALA A 321 10.71 -10.73 21.99
N MET A 322 11.90 -11.08 21.49
CA MET A 322 12.18 -12.41 20.94
C MET A 322 12.70 -13.42 21.98
N SER A 323 12.75 -13.06 23.24
CA SER A 323 13.18 -13.96 24.33
C SER A 323 12.13 -14.07 25.44
N ASP A 324 12.30 -13.31 26.50
CA ASP A 324 11.45 -13.36 27.71
C ASP A 324 9.96 -13.16 27.40
N TYR A 325 9.64 -12.20 26.52
CA TYR A 325 8.24 -11.87 26.22
C TYR A 325 7.57 -12.97 25.40
N LEU A 326 8.21 -13.42 24.32
CA LEU A 326 7.67 -14.51 23.49
C LEU A 326 7.51 -15.81 24.28
N GLN A 327 8.49 -16.13 25.17
CA GLN A 327 8.38 -17.29 26.07
C GLN A 327 7.21 -17.17 27.07
N ALA A 328 6.97 -15.98 27.60
CA ALA A 328 5.84 -15.72 28.49
C ALA A 328 4.50 -15.85 27.78
N LEU A 329 4.40 -15.37 26.53
CA LEU A 329 3.20 -15.54 25.71
C LEU A 329 2.95 -17.03 25.41
N ALA A 330 3.98 -17.77 25.01
CA ALA A 330 3.91 -19.21 24.71
C ALA A 330 3.54 -20.07 25.94
N ALA A 331 3.90 -19.64 27.16
CA ALA A 331 3.51 -20.33 28.39
C ALA A 331 1.99 -20.25 28.65
N GLY A 332 1.31 -19.23 28.14
CA GLY A 332 -0.15 -19.09 28.22
C GLY A 332 -0.68 -19.24 29.66
N SER A 333 -1.63 -20.13 29.88
CA SER A 333 -2.24 -20.36 31.20
C SER A 333 -1.32 -21.04 32.23
N THR A 334 -0.15 -21.51 31.83
CA THR A 334 0.85 -22.12 32.73
C THR A 334 1.85 -21.11 33.28
N LEU A 335 1.82 -19.85 32.81
CA LEU A 335 2.66 -18.78 33.33
C LEU A 335 2.28 -18.45 34.77
N SER A 336 3.28 -18.45 35.70
CA SER A 336 3.00 -18.12 37.09
C SER A 336 2.58 -16.66 37.26
N PRO A 337 1.76 -16.32 38.27
CA PRO A 337 1.36 -14.94 38.54
C PRO A 337 2.55 -14.01 38.74
N GLU A 338 3.59 -14.46 39.44
CA GLU A 338 4.81 -13.68 39.71
C GLU A 338 5.56 -13.37 38.40
N ARG A 339 5.70 -14.37 37.53
CA ARG A 339 6.34 -14.17 36.23
C ARG A 339 5.50 -13.28 35.31
N LYS A 340 4.16 -13.38 35.38
CA LYS A 340 3.25 -12.50 34.64
C LYS A 340 3.44 -11.04 35.05
N THR A 341 3.49 -10.75 36.35
CA THR A 341 3.73 -9.39 36.87
C THR A 341 5.12 -8.88 36.52
N GLU A 342 6.15 -9.71 36.56
CA GLU A 342 7.50 -9.34 36.12
C GLU A 342 7.52 -8.91 34.65
N ILE A 343 6.93 -9.71 33.74
CA ILE A 343 6.84 -9.39 32.31
C ILE A 343 5.98 -8.13 32.10
N ALA A 344 4.84 -7.99 32.78
CA ALA A 344 3.97 -6.81 32.67
C ALA A 344 4.72 -5.53 33.11
N THR A 345 5.58 -5.62 34.13
CA THR A 345 6.41 -4.50 34.59
C THR A 345 7.46 -4.14 33.55
N LYS A 346 8.10 -5.11 32.89
CA LYS A 346 9.03 -4.84 31.79
C LYS A 346 8.31 -4.20 30.59
N LEU A 347 7.14 -4.73 30.21
CA LEU A 347 6.30 -4.14 29.16
C LEU A 347 5.90 -2.69 29.50
N HIS A 348 5.52 -2.40 30.76
CA HIS A 348 5.27 -1.04 31.22
C HIS A 348 6.48 -0.12 30.99
N ASN A 349 7.68 -0.59 31.33
CA ASN A 349 8.90 0.20 31.16
C ASN A 349 9.20 0.52 29.69
N TYR A 350 8.81 -0.34 28.75
CA TYR A 350 9.03 -0.15 27.30
C TYR A 350 7.86 0.54 26.59
N THR A 351 6.64 0.43 27.10
CA THR A 351 5.45 0.92 26.40
C THR A 351 4.77 2.12 27.08
N GLY A 352 5.09 2.38 28.37
CA GLY A 352 4.39 3.38 29.16
C GLY A 352 2.96 3.02 29.57
N LEU A 353 2.44 1.86 29.12
CA LEU A 353 1.09 1.41 29.50
C LEU A 353 1.02 0.99 30.97
N PRO A 354 -0.11 1.20 31.67
CA PRO A 354 -0.25 0.78 33.07
C PRO A 354 -0.10 -0.73 33.24
N VAL A 355 0.60 -1.17 34.31
CA VAL A 355 0.84 -2.59 34.59
C VAL A 355 -0.48 -3.38 34.70
N ASP A 356 -1.46 -2.82 35.40
CA ASP A 356 -2.77 -3.46 35.56
C ASP A 356 -3.54 -3.60 34.25
N TYR A 357 -3.36 -2.68 33.29
CA TYR A 357 -3.91 -2.79 31.96
C TYR A 357 -3.25 -3.96 31.20
N ILE A 358 -1.93 -4.04 31.21
CA ILE A 358 -1.16 -5.12 30.56
C ILE A 358 -1.51 -6.49 31.16
N GLU A 359 -1.67 -6.59 32.49
CA GLU A 359 -2.06 -7.84 33.15
C GLU A 359 -3.49 -8.27 32.78
N ARG A 360 -4.45 -7.31 32.69
CA ARG A 360 -5.83 -7.57 32.22
C ARG A 360 -5.89 -7.98 30.76
N ALA A 361 -5.04 -7.42 29.91
CA ALA A 361 -4.86 -7.81 28.52
C ALA A 361 -4.14 -9.17 28.38
N ASN A 362 -3.81 -9.82 29.50
CA ASN A 362 -3.06 -11.06 29.51
C ASN A 362 -1.74 -10.99 28.74
N LEU A 363 -1.04 -9.88 28.86
CA LEU A 363 0.20 -9.49 28.16
C LEU A 363 0.03 -9.26 26.64
N ARG A 364 -1.18 -9.32 26.10
CA ARG A 364 -1.52 -9.25 24.67
C ARG A 364 -2.28 -7.96 24.37
N VAL A 365 -1.55 -6.89 24.11
CA VAL A 365 -2.12 -5.59 23.69
C VAL A 365 -1.95 -5.47 22.18
N ASN A 366 -3.04 -5.34 21.44
CA ASN A 366 -2.99 -5.16 19.99
C ASN A 366 -2.73 -3.70 19.59
N GLY A 367 -2.53 -3.44 18.28
CA GLY A 367 -2.20 -2.12 17.76
C GLY A 367 -3.22 -1.04 18.13
N GLY A 368 -4.50 -1.28 17.84
CA GLY A 368 -5.57 -0.31 18.10
C GLY A 368 -5.79 -0.02 19.59
N GLU A 369 -5.60 -1.05 20.45
CA GLU A 369 -5.63 -0.86 21.92
C GLU A 369 -4.46 -0.01 22.42
N PHE A 370 -3.26 -0.21 21.87
CA PHE A 370 -2.08 0.58 22.19
C PHE A 370 -2.26 2.04 21.78
N GLU A 371 -2.65 2.30 20.53
CA GLU A 371 -2.91 3.64 19.99
C GLU A 371 -3.88 4.43 20.88
N LYS A 372 -4.96 3.75 21.30
CA LYS A 372 -6.03 4.36 22.10
C LYS A 372 -5.62 4.61 23.55
N THR A 373 -4.73 3.78 24.12
CA THR A 373 -4.44 3.79 25.56
C THR A 373 -3.26 4.68 25.92
N LEU A 374 -2.25 4.79 25.05
CA LEU A 374 -0.97 5.43 25.37
C LEU A 374 -1.10 6.88 25.84
N LEU A 375 -1.90 7.69 25.15
CA LEU A 375 -2.04 9.13 25.43
C LEU A 375 -3.24 9.47 26.32
N GLY A 376 -4.01 8.46 26.74
CA GLY A 376 -5.23 8.61 27.56
C GLY A 376 -6.51 8.62 26.72
N ALA A 377 -7.66 8.70 27.38
CA ALA A 377 -8.96 8.46 26.74
C ALA A 377 -9.33 9.47 25.63
N GLU A 378 -8.84 10.70 25.73
CA GLU A 378 -9.22 11.83 24.85
C GLU A 378 -8.38 11.90 23.54
N ILE A 379 -7.24 11.22 23.50
CA ILE A 379 -6.26 11.32 22.41
C ILE A 379 -5.89 9.93 21.93
N THR A 380 -5.83 9.74 20.61
CA THR A 380 -5.27 8.54 19.98
C THR A 380 -4.02 8.88 19.16
N THR A 381 -3.07 7.96 19.06
CA THR A 381 -1.96 8.05 18.10
C THR A 381 -2.39 7.54 16.74
N GLY A 382 -1.61 7.86 15.71
CA GLY A 382 -1.79 7.31 14.35
C GLY A 382 -1.38 5.84 14.28
N ARG A 383 -1.98 5.10 13.36
CA ARG A 383 -1.59 3.74 13.00
C ARG A 383 -0.49 3.75 11.93
N LEU A 384 -0.65 4.57 10.90
CA LEU A 384 0.34 4.71 9.83
C LEU A 384 1.60 5.43 10.30
N ASP A 385 1.46 6.40 11.19
CA ASP A 385 2.59 7.07 11.84
C ASP A 385 2.20 7.45 13.27
N THR A 386 2.74 6.73 14.23
CA THR A 386 2.40 6.91 15.64
C THR A 386 2.93 8.21 16.26
N ARG A 387 3.71 9.03 15.53
CA ARG A 387 4.09 10.38 15.91
C ARG A 387 2.89 11.34 15.83
N PHE A 388 1.97 11.10 14.87
CA PHE A 388 0.72 11.84 14.78
C PHE A 388 -0.21 11.46 15.93
N ALA A 389 -0.91 12.45 16.45
CA ALA A 389 -1.94 12.27 17.47
C ALA A 389 -3.12 13.18 17.21
N GLY A 390 -4.30 12.75 17.61
CA GLY A 390 -5.54 13.51 17.43
C GLY A 390 -6.61 13.15 18.47
N PRO A 391 -7.66 13.98 18.61
CA PRO A 391 -8.78 13.68 19.50
C PRO A 391 -9.48 12.38 19.09
N THR A 392 -9.82 11.52 20.05
CA THR A 392 -10.64 10.33 19.79
C THR A 392 -12.05 10.72 19.39
N ILE A 393 -12.68 9.94 18.51
CA ILE A 393 -14.10 10.12 18.15
C ILE A 393 -14.98 9.66 19.32
N ASP A 394 -14.72 8.46 19.84
CA ASP A 394 -15.39 7.93 21.04
C ASP A 394 -14.36 7.71 22.17
N PRO A 395 -14.38 8.53 23.24
CA PRO A 395 -13.51 8.34 24.39
C PRO A 395 -13.68 6.98 25.10
N MET A 396 -14.81 6.30 24.89
CA MET A 396 -15.12 5.01 25.50
C MET A 396 -14.79 3.82 24.58
N SER A 397 -14.33 4.05 23.35
CA SER A 397 -13.90 2.97 22.46
C SER A 397 -12.69 2.25 23.06
N LYS A 398 -12.60 0.94 22.75
CA LYS A 398 -11.48 0.10 23.18
C LYS A 398 -10.24 0.31 22.29
N GLU A 399 -10.47 0.59 21.03
CA GLU A 399 -9.47 0.74 19.99
C GLU A 399 -9.57 2.11 19.33
N ALA A 400 -8.55 2.53 18.60
CA ALA A 400 -8.57 3.76 17.82
C ALA A 400 -9.69 3.75 16.78
N ASP A 401 -10.42 4.86 16.65
CA ASP A 401 -11.59 4.99 15.76
C ASP A 401 -11.20 5.48 14.35
N TYR A 402 -10.01 6.02 14.18
CA TYR A 402 -9.47 6.52 12.92
C TYR A 402 -7.96 6.67 13.01
N ASP A 403 -7.30 6.87 11.88
CA ASP A 403 -5.87 7.15 11.82
C ASP A 403 -5.61 8.67 11.72
N PRO A 404 -5.00 9.29 12.75
CA PRO A 404 -4.63 10.70 12.75
C PRO A 404 -3.73 11.14 11.60
N GLN A 405 -2.79 10.32 11.12
CA GLN A 405 -1.96 10.67 9.97
C GLN A 405 -2.79 10.79 8.70
N SER A 406 -3.61 9.80 8.40
CA SER A 406 -4.51 9.85 7.23
C SER A 406 -5.41 11.08 7.27
N ALA A 407 -6.01 11.38 8.43
CA ALA A 407 -6.84 12.56 8.60
C ALA A 407 -6.05 13.86 8.40
N ALA A 408 -4.77 13.88 8.79
CA ALA A 408 -3.92 15.07 8.74
C ALA A 408 -3.47 15.45 7.33
N ILE A 409 -3.18 14.48 6.45
CA ILE A 409 -2.46 14.76 5.20
C ILE A 409 -3.17 14.30 3.92
N SER A 410 -4.10 13.34 3.97
CA SER A 410 -4.70 12.74 2.76
C SER A 410 -5.34 13.77 1.83
N SER A 411 -6.05 14.76 2.37
CA SER A 411 -6.70 15.80 1.58
C SER A 411 -5.70 16.60 0.74
N ALA A 412 -4.49 16.84 1.26
CA ALA A 412 -3.45 17.56 0.54
C ALA A 412 -2.96 16.78 -0.67
N TYR A 413 -2.72 15.49 -0.52
CA TYR A 413 -2.26 14.61 -1.62
C TYR A 413 -3.30 14.51 -2.72
N VAL A 414 -4.53 14.16 -2.36
CA VAL A 414 -5.63 13.97 -3.32
C VAL A 414 -5.95 15.27 -4.06
N SER A 415 -6.01 16.40 -3.36
CA SER A 415 -6.31 17.70 -3.98
C SER A 415 -5.18 18.17 -4.89
N ALA A 416 -3.92 18.07 -4.44
CA ALA A 416 -2.76 18.49 -5.24
C ALA A 416 -2.64 17.63 -6.51
N PHE A 417 -2.86 16.32 -6.42
CA PHE A 417 -2.85 15.45 -7.60
C PHE A 417 -3.99 15.80 -8.57
N ASN A 418 -5.22 15.98 -8.06
CA ASN A 418 -6.36 16.32 -8.90
C ASN A 418 -6.16 17.63 -9.66
N ASP A 419 -5.51 18.63 -9.07
CA ASP A 419 -5.11 19.84 -9.77
C ASP A 419 -3.98 19.56 -10.78
N TYR A 420 -2.91 18.91 -10.35
CA TYR A 420 -1.73 18.64 -11.16
C TYR A 420 -2.03 17.82 -12.41
N VAL A 421 -2.77 16.71 -12.27
CA VAL A 421 -3.07 15.82 -13.39
C VAL A 421 -3.93 16.50 -14.46
N ARG A 422 -4.83 17.42 -14.07
CA ARG A 422 -5.69 18.15 -15.01
C ARG A 422 -5.03 19.38 -15.58
N THR A 423 -4.34 20.17 -14.76
CA THR A 423 -3.77 21.46 -15.19
C THR A 423 -2.43 21.31 -15.86
N THR A 424 -1.58 20.38 -15.40
CA THR A 424 -0.21 20.18 -15.90
C THR A 424 -0.12 19.00 -16.86
N LEU A 425 -0.59 17.81 -16.44
CA LEU A 425 -0.53 16.60 -17.28
C LEU A 425 -1.65 16.55 -18.33
N LYS A 426 -2.67 17.44 -18.22
CA LYS A 426 -3.77 17.58 -19.19
C LYS A 426 -4.62 16.31 -19.36
N PHE A 427 -4.67 15.47 -18.34
CA PHE A 427 -5.41 14.21 -18.35
C PHE A 427 -6.57 14.18 -17.35
N GLY A 428 -7.58 13.34 -17.59
CA GLY A 428 -8.66 13.08 -16.66
C GLY A 428 -9.68 14.22 -16.48
N GLN A 429 -9.80 15.17 -17.41
CA GLN A 429 -10.62 16.40 -17.31
C GLN A 429 -12.08 16.16 -16.91
N LYS A 430 -12.67 15.06 -17.38
CA LYS A 430 -14.09 14.72 -17.14
C LYS A 430 -14.24 13.42 -16.34
N LYS A 431 -13.15 12.93 -15.75
CA LYS A 431 -13.11 11.67 -15.00
C LYS A 431 -12.99 11.94 -13.51
N ILE A 432 -13.56 11.06 -12.70
CA ILE A 432 -13.36 11.06 -11.25
C ILE A 432 -12.11 10.24 -10.97
N TYR A 433 -11.18 10.81 -10.22
CA TYR A 433 -10.03 10.09 -9.69
C TYR A 433 -10.40 9.44 -8.34
N LYS A 434 -10.22 8.13 -8.26
CA LYS A 434 -10.50 7.35 -7.05
C LYS A 434 -9.19 7.11 -6.31
N ALA A 435 -8.88 7.95 -5.32
CA ALA A 435 -7.69 7.75 -4.48
C ALA A 435 -7.75 6.42 -3.74
N GLU A 436 -8.96 6.06 -3.26
CA GLU A 436 -9.28 4.79 -2.63
C GLU A 436 -10.51 4.17 -3.30
N TYR A 437 -10.52 2.84 -3.42
CA TYR A 437 -11.64 2.08 -3.92
C TYR A 437 -12.06 1.00 -2.91
N PHE A 438 -12.89 1.40 -1.95
CA PHE A 438 -13.30 0.57 -0.82
C PHE A 438 -14.07 -0.71 -1.22
N ASP A 439 -14.71 -0.72 -2.39
CA ASP A 439 -15.41 -1.92 -2.88
C ASP A 439 -14.43 -3.04 -3.29
N ALA A 440 -13.18 -2.70 -3.62
CA ALA A 440 -12.13 -3.71 -3.83
C ALA A 440 -11.94 -4.54 -2.56
N GLY A 441 -11.79 -3.91 -1.39
CA GLY A 441 -11.61 -4.60 -0.11
C GLY A 441 -12.78 -5.50 0.27
N LYS A 442 -14.03 -5.13 -0.07
CA LYS A 442 -15.22 -5.93 0.22
C LYS A 442 -15.30 -7.23 -0.60
N ASN A 443 -14.76 -7.21 -1.82
CA ASN A 443 -14.82 -8.31 -2.78
C ASN A 443 -13.45 -8.99 -2.95
N TRP A 444 -12.50 -8.70 -2.08
CA TRP A 444 -11.12 -9.17 -2.18
C TRP A 444 -10.98 -10.65 -1.84
N ASP A 445 -10.40 -11.42 -2.76
CA ASP A 445 -9.94 -12.79 -2.49
C ASP A 445 -8.61 -12.73 -1.71
N ALA A 446 -8.72 -12.88 -0.38
CA ALA A 446 -7.57 -12.88 0.53
C ALA A 446 -6.91 -14.27 0.63
N THR A 447 -7.05 -15.10 -0.38
CA THR A 447 -6.33 -16.37 -0.50
C THR A 447 -5.21 -16.23 -1.53
N HIS A 448 -4.12 -16.96 -1.29
CA HIS A 448 -2.96 -16.99 -2.16
C HIS A 448 -2.46 -18.41 -2.36
N GLN A 449 -1.94 -18.71 -3.55
CA GLN A 449 -1.30 -19.98 -3.86
C GLN A 449 0.21 -19.80 -3.96
N PRO A 450 0.97 -20.10 -2.90
CA PRO A 450 2.42 -20.02 -2.95
C PRO A 450 3.02 -20.99 -3.99
N PRO A 451 4.21 -20.71 -4.54
CA PRO A 451 4.91 -21.58 -5.47
C PRO A 451 5.01 -23.02 -4.97
N GLY A 452 4.54 -23.98 -5.79
CA GLY A 452 4.57 -25.41 -5.49
C GLY A 452 3.55 -25.89 -4.46
N ALA A 453 2.71 -25.02 -3.91
CA ALA A 453 1.65 -25.44 -2.98
C ALA A 453 0.51 -26.16 -3.73
N PRO A 454 -0.13 -27.18 -3.10
CA PRO A 454 -1.21 -27.93 -3.73
C PRO A 454 -2.51 -27.13 -3.87
N GLY A 455 -2.61 -25.96 -3.28
CA GLY A 455 -3.79 -25.10 -3.32
C GLY A 455 -3.58 -23.76 -2.62
N LYS A 456 -4.61 -22.91 -2.66
CA LYS A 456 -4.59 -21.61 -2.01
C LYS A 456 -4.70 -21.73 -0.49
N GLY A 457 -4.01 -20.85 0.23
CA GLY A 457 -4.00 -20.71 1.68
C GLY A 457 -4.49 -19.34 2.14
N SER A 458 -4.87 -19.25 3.42
CA SER A 458 -5.17 -18.02 4.16
C SER A 458 -4.76 -18.24 5.63
N PRO A 459 -4.16 -17.24 6.29
CA PRO A 459 -3.85 -15.90 5.78
C PRO A 459 -2.77 -15.90 4.67
N VAL A 460 -2.67 -14.75 4.00
CA VAL A 460 -1.73 -14.56 2.88
C VAL A 460 -0.29 -14.59 3.39
N ASN A 461 0.55 -15.36 2.72
CA ASN A 461 1.99 -15.37 2.94
C ASN A 461 2.70 -15.49 1.58
N VAL A 462 3.39 -14.44 1.15
CA VAL A 462 4.12 -14.34 -0.13
C VAL A 462 5.64 -14.40 0.05
N MET A 463 6.12 -14.76 1.23
CA MET A 463 7.56 -15.01 1.45
C MET A 463 8.09 -16.13 0.54
N PRO A 464 7.34 -17.24 0.30
CA PRO A 464 7.76 -18.26 -0.65
C PRO A 464 7.94 -17.73 -2.08
N ASP A 465 7.12 -16.76 -2.50
CA ASP A 465 7.19 -16.16 -3.84
C ASP A 465 8.47 -15.36 -4.02
N LEU A 466 8.77 -14.45 -3.08
CA LEU A 466 10.01 -13.68 -3.09
C LEU A 466 11.24 -14.59 -3.05
N ALA A 467 11.21 -15.63 -2.20
CA ALA A 467 12.28 -16.60 -2.11
C ALA A 467 12.46 -17.41 -3.40
N ALA A 468 11.35 -17.77 -4.08
CA ALA A 468 11.41 -18.47 -5.36
C ALA A 468 11.99 -17.57 -6.46
N ALA A 469 11.56 -16.31 -6.56
CA ALA A 469 12.14 -15.34 -7.47
C ALA A 469 13.65 -15.17 -7.26
N MET A 470 14.10 -14.97 -6.01
CA MET A 470 15.52 -14.85 -5.68
C MET A 470 16.34 -16.12 -6.00
N LYS A 471 15.74 -17.30 -5.92
CA LYS A 471 16.41 -18.56 -6.29
C LYS A 471 16.49 -18.77 -7.80
N GLN A 472 15.47 -18.35 -8.53
CA GLN A 472 15.44 -18.45 -10.01
C GLN A 472 16.34 -17.40 -10.64
N ASN A 473 16.39 -16.19 -10.05
CA ASN A 473 17.29 -15.11 -10.41
C ASN A 473 18.26 -14.80 -9.26
N PRO A 474 19.41 -15.48 -9.15
CA PRO A 474 20.38 -15.24 -8.08
C PRO A 474 21.02 -13.84 -8.08
N ASN A 475 20.79 -13.05 -9.13
CA ASN A 475 21.23 -11.66 -9.24
C ASN A 475 20.20 -10.65 -8.73
N LEU A 476 18.96 -11.09 -8.51
CA LEU A 476 17.90 -10.23 -7.95
C LEU A 476 18.34 -9.64 -6.60
N LYS A 477 18.19 -8.32 -6.47
CA LYS A 477 18.48 -7.61 -5.21
C LYS A 477 17.18 -7.14 -4.59
N VAL A 478 17.15 -7.14 -3.26
CA VAL A 478 16.00 -6.71 -2.45
C VAL A 478 16.44 -5.61 -1.51
N GLN A 479 15.68 -4.51 -1.46
CA GLN A 479 15.90 -3.43 -0.51
C GLN A 479 14.64 -3.23 0.33
N LEU A 480 14.74 -3.39 1.65
CA LEU A 480 13.72 -3.04 2.62
C LEU A 480 13.92 -1.60 3.10
N ASN A 481 12.82 -0.86 3.16
CA ASN A 481 12.74 0.46 3.78
C ASN A 481 11.55 0.48 4.75
N GLY A 482 11.71 0.95 5.98
CA GLY A 482 10.63 0.98 6.98
C GLY A 482 10.80 2.09 8.01
N GLY A 483 9.68 2.59 8.54
CA GLY A 483 9.68 3.60 9.60
C GLY A 483 9.58 2.98 11.00
N TYR A 484 10.34 3.49 11.98
CA TYR A 484 10.28 3.04 13.37
C TYR A 484 8.90 3.27 14.02
N TYR A 485 8.12 4.23 13.51
CA TYR A 485 6.82 4.63 14.03
C TYR A 485 5.64 4.09 13.21
N ASP A 486 5.90 3.13 12.30
CA ASP A 486 4.89 2.45 11.50
C ASP A 486 4.26 1.31 12.32
N LEU A 487 3.01 1.46 12.72
CA LEU A 487 2.27 0.42 13.42
C LEU A 487 1.36 -0.39 12.47
N ALA A 488 1.18 0.07 11.24
CA ALA A 488 0.45 -0.67 10.22
C ALA A 488 1.24 -1.89 9.73
N THR A 489 2.56 -1.69 9.54
CA THR A 489 3.52 -2.72 9.13
C THR A 489 4.82 -2.53 9.91
N PRO A 490 4.86 -3.00 11.19
CA PRO A 490 5.97 -2.73 12.09
C PRO A 490 7.33 -3.13 11.48
N TYR A 491 8.31 -2.25 11.59
CA TYR A 491 9.63 -2.43 10.98
C TYR A 491 10.31 -3.73 11.39
N PHE A 492 10.12 -4.14 12.65
CA PHE A 492 10.74 -5.35 13.18
C PHE A 492 10.07 -6.63 12.66
N ALA A 493 8.77 -6.57 12.34
CA ALA A 493 8.09 -7.66 11.62
C ALA A 493 8.66 -7.81 10.21
N ALA A 494 8.85 -6.70 9.48
CA ALA A 494 9.44 -6.72 8.15
C ALA A 494 10.88 -7.26 8.16
N GLU A 495 11.70 -6.87 9.13
CA GLU A 495 13.04 -7.40 9.33
C GLU A 495 13.02 -8.90 9.63
N TYR A 496 12.13 -9.34 10.53
CA TYR A 496 11.94 -10.74 10.88
C TYR A 496 11.56 -11.57 9.64
N GLU A 497 10.57 -11.16 8.87
CA GLU A 497 10.12 -11.85 7.66
C GLU A 497 11.28 -12.07 6.66
N LEU A 498 12.08 -11.03 6.38
CA LEU A 498 13.21 -11.17 5.44
C LEU A 498 14.33 -12.08 5.98
N ARG A 499 14.55 -12.10 7.29
CA ARG A 499 15.50 -13.05 7.92
C ARG A 499 14.98 -14.49 7.92
N GLN A 500 13.68 -14.70 7.75
CA GLN A 500 13.05 -16.04 7.69
C GLN A 500 12.78 -16.50 6.26
N LEU A 501 13.23 -15.76 5.23
CA LEU A 501 13.07 -16.21 3.84
C LEU A 501 13.75 -17.55 3.64
N PRO A 502 13.09 -18.54 3.01
CA PRO A 502 13.66 -19.86 2.75
C PRO A 502 14.63 -19.82 1.55
N ILE A 503 15.72 -19.05 1.67
CA ILE A 503 16.78 -18.88 0.67
C ILE A 503 18.11 -19.49 1.17
N GLN A 504 19.06 -19.71 0.24
CA GLN A 504 20.40 -20.12 0.58
C GLN A 504 21.19 -18.94 1.15
N SER A 505 22.14 -19.23 2.08
CA SER A 505 22.97 -18.20 2.70
C SER A 505 23.77 -17.36 1.70
N THR A 506 24.07 -17.91 0.52
CA THR A 506 24.73 -17.17 -0.58
C THR A 506 23.86 -16.05 -1.16
N LEU A 507 22.55 -16.09 -0.95
CA LEU A 507 21.60 -15.09 -1.42
C LEU A 507 21.26 -14.03 -0.35
N GLU A 508 21.56 -14.28 0.92
CA GLU A 508 21.29 -13.32 2.02
C GLU A 508 21.97 -11.97 1.78
N GLY A 509 23.17 -11.98 1.19
CA GLY A 509 23.89 -10.75 0.81
C GLY A 509 23.23 -9.94 -0.33
N ASN A 510 22.13 -10.43 -0.91
CA ASN A 510 21.33 -9.69 -1.88
C ASN A 510 20.26 -8.81 -1.24
N ILE A 511 20.10 -8.89 0.09
CA ILE A 511 19.09 -8.14 0.86
C ILE A 511 19.79 -7.04 1.65
N GLU A 512 19.28 -5.81 1.54
CA GLU A 512 19.70 -4.69 2.40
C GLU A 512 18.48 -4.04 3.05
N MET A 513 18.65 -3.47 4.24
CA MET A 513 17.57 -2.91 5.04
C MET A 513 17.92 -1.52 5.54
N HIS A 514 16.94 -0.59 5.50
CA HIS A 514 17.08 0.78 5.96
C HIS A 514 15.86 1.17 6.79
N PHE A 515 16.10 1.72 7.97
CA PHE A 515 15.04 2.18 8.86
C PHE A 515 15.13 3.68 9.10
N TYR A 516 13.98 4.33 9.30
CA TYR A 516 13.83 5.78 9.32
C TYR A 516 13.05 6.24 10.54
N THR A 517 13.26 7.52 10.93
CA THR A 517 12.60 8.14 12.09
C THR A 517 11.21 8.69 11.77
N SER A 518 10.45 7.95 11.00
CA SER A 518 9.09 8.24 10.55
C SER A 518 8.21 7.00 10.59
N GLY A 519 6.97 7.10 10.11
CA GLY A 519 6.02 5.98 10.03
C GLY A 519 5.95 5.36 8.65
N HIS A 520 4.76 4.89 8.29
CA HIS A 520 4.44 4.13 7.07
C HIS A 520 4.79 4.88 5.78
N MET A 521 4.36 6.13 5.70
CA MET A 521 4.71 7.05 4.60
C MET A 521 6.04 7.74 4.95
N VAL A 522 7.17 7.01 4.88
CA VAL A 522 8.51 7.52 5.22
C VAL A 522 8.78 8.88 4.59
N TYR A 523 8.28 9.08 3.40
CA TYR A 523 8.41 10.31 2.62
C TYR A 523 7.57 11.50 3.12
N ALA A 524 6.66 11.31 4.07
CA ALA A 524 5.95 12.42 4.70
C ALA A 524 6.86 13.26 5.62
N HIS A 525 7.95 12.67 6.11
CA HIS A 525 9.02 13.34 6.86
C HIS A 525 10.16 13.71 5.90
N GLU A 526 10.35 15.01 5.64
CA GLU A 526 11.31 15.47 4.60
C GLU A 526 12.76 15.01 4.82
N PRO A 527 13.33 14.99 6.05
CA PRO A 527 14.66 14.43 6.27
C PRO A 527 14.77 12.97 5.85
N ASP A 528 13.75 12.16 6.13
CA ASP A 528 13.71 10.74 5.79
C ASP A 528 13.40 10.52 4.31
N LEU A 529 12.59 11.37 3.66
CA LEU A 529 12.43 11.38 2.21
C LEU A 529 13.78 11.57 1.50
N LYS A 530 14.60 12.49 2.00
CA LYS A 530 15.95 12.70 1.46
C LYS A 530 16.83 11.46 1.61
N ALA A 531 16.79 10.81 2.76
CA ALA A 531 17.56 9.59 3.03
C ALA A 531 17.04 8.41 2.19
N LEU A 532 15.71 8.24 2.09
CA LEU A 532 15.05 7.24 1.27
C LEU A 532 15.44 7.38 -0.21
N HIS A 533 15.36 8.62 -0.75
CA HIS A 533 15.80 8.90 -2.13
C HIS A 533 17.26 8.48 -2.32
N ALA A 534 18.16 8.89 -1.42
CA ALA A 534 19.59 8.58 -1.54
C ALA A 534 19.85 7.07 -1.52
N ASN A 535 19.19 6.32 -0.63
CA ASN A 535 19.34 4.87 -0.51
C ASN A 535 18.79 4.16 -1.76
N VAL A 536 17.61 4.53 -2.24
CA VAL A 536 16.98 3.91 -3.42
C VAL A 536 17.74 4.25 -4.70
N ALA A 537 18.16 5.52 -4.89
CA ALA A 537 18.96 5.90 -6.05
C ALA A 537 20.30 5.18 -6.09
N ALA A 538 20.98 5.04 -4.94
CA ALA A 538 22.21 4.27 -4.82
C ALA A 538 22.00 2.77 -5.08
N PHE A 539 20.89 2.20 -4.63
CA PHE A 539 20.50 0.83 -4.91
C PHE A 539 20.33 0.59 -6.41
N ILE A 540 19.56 1.42 -7.10
CA ILE A 540 19.36 1.33 -8.55
C ILE A 540 20.71 1.47 -9.29
N GLU A 541 21.55 2.44 -8.92
CA GLU A 541 22.84 2.68 -9.57
C GLU A 541 23.79 1.48 -9.45
N ARG A 542 23.84 0.81 -8.27
CA ARG A 542 24.69 -0.36 -8.03
C ARG A 542 24.22 -1.61 -8.78
N THR A 543 22.89 -1.74 -8.99
CA THR A 543 22.28 -3.00 -9.43
C THR A 543 21.91 -2.99 -10.92
N ARG A 544 21.88 -1.82 -11.57
CA ARG A 544 21.47 -1.67 -12.97
C ARG A 544 22.39 -2.39 -13.99
N ASN A 545 23.66 -2.66 -13.63
CA ASN A 545 24.65 -3.30 -14.50
C ASN A 545 25.14 -4.65 -13.92
N SER A 546 24.34 -5.33 -13.13
CA SER A 546 24.74 -6.58 -12.45
C SER A 546 25.05 -7.74 -13.41
N ALA A 547 24.70 -7.64 -14.69
CA ALA A 547 25.06 -8.59 -15.72
C ALA A 547 26.39 -8.23 -16.39
N GLY A 548 27.50 -8.44 -15.71
CA GLY A 548 28.81 -8.35 -16.36
C GLY A 548 29.92 -7.67 -15.55
N LYS A 549 30.22 -8.17 -14.37
CA LYS A 549 31.53 -8.01 -13.75
C LYS A 549 32.08 -9.36 -13.36
#